data_ad8d5bdbe410c473cca8382853144d3b
#
_entry.id   ad8d5bdbe410c473cca8382853144d3b
#
_cell.length_a   1.000
_cell.length_b   1.000
_cell.length_c   1.000
_cell.angle_alpha   90.00
_cell.angle_beta   90.00
_cell.angle_gamma   90.00
#
_symmetry.space_group_name_H-M   'P 1'
#
loop_
_entity.id
_entity.type
_entity.pdbx_description
1 polymer ?
#
loop_
_entity_poly.entity_id
_entity_poly.type
_entity_poly.pdbx_seq_one_letter_code
_entity_poly.pdbx_strand_id
1 'polypeptide(L)'
;MNLRGRILVSTLLAVIVTVAAGAQSAPAVSSAEARKAIQARVALDKNTIERMLAPDLYVQTPERKLTRQEFIDAIFSRPYTLTRFDATVLTVEPRGNDWAALVLEKLEGEIKDNSGKTSKIYVMGVVRDGWVKLNDNQWTLLWSEQLGQQLWEEQIPPIANW
;
A
#
# COMPACT_ATOMS: atom_id res chain seq x y z
N MET A 1 35.68 42.95 62.33
CA MET A 1 35.30 41.56 62.68
C MET A 1 34.85 40.88 61.43
N ASN A 2 35.73 40.04 60.83
CA ASN A 2 35.54 39.45 59.52
C ASN A 2 34.96 38.04 59.67
N LEU A 3 33.76 37.79 59.22
CA LEU A 3 33.21 36.43 59.02
C LEU A 3 33.36 36.05 57.55
N ARG A 4 34.28 35.17 57.25
CA ARG A 4 34.45 34.53 55.97
C ARG A 4 33.48 33.30 55.88
N GLY A 5 32.42 33.45 55.08
CA GLY A 5 31.55 32.32 54.75
C GLY A 5 32.26 31.43 53.76
N ARG A 6 32.42 30.15 54.08
CA ARG A 6 32.88 29.06 53.18
C ARG A 6 31.70 28.58 52.36
N ILE A 7 31.79 28.74 51.05
CA ILE A 7 30.87 28.13 50.11
C ILE A 7 31.37 26.69 49.84
N LEU A 8 30.58 25.73 50.28
CA LEU A 8 30.77 24.31 49.95
C LEU A 8 30.13 24.08 48.56
N VAL A 9 30.96 23.87 47.57
CA VAL A 9 30.52 23.42 46.25
C VAL A 9 30.38 21.91 46.28
N SER A 10 29.13 21.45 46.37
CA SER A 10 28.81 20.01 46.21
C SER A 10 28.73 19.68 44.73
N THR A 11 29.77 18.99 44.25
CA THR A 11 29.80 18.45 42.87
C THR A 11 28.90 17.22 42.81
N LEU A 12 27.70 17.37 42.21
CA LEU A 12 26.78 16.26 41.92
C LEU A 12 27.27 15.57 40.67
N LEU A 13 27.87 14.37 40.81
CA LEU A 13 28.25 13.53 39.67
C LEU A 13 27.02 12.80 39.16
N ALA A 14 26.42 13.31 38.09
CA ALA A 14 25.35 12.63 37.40
C ALA A 14 25.94 11.49 36.53
N VAL A 15 25.76 10.25 36.97
CA VAL A 15 26.03 9.08 36.13
C VAL A 15 24.91 8.91 35.15
N ILE A 16 25.14 9.32 33.91
CA ILE A 16 24.22 9.03 32.80
C ILE A 16 24.46 7.59 32.37
N VAL A 17 23.59 6.68 32.83
CA VAL A 17 23.52 5.31 32.28
C VAL A 17 22.79 5.39 30.95
N THR A 18 23.54 5.45 29.86
CA THR A 18 22.99 5.25 28.50
C THR A 18 22.65 3.77 28.34
N VAL A 19 21.38 3.41 28.56
CA VAL A 19 20.85 2.14 28.12
C VAL A 19 20.72 2.21 26.60
N ALA A 20 21.72 1.71 25.89
CA ALA A 20 21.59 1.43 24.47
C ALA A 20 20.60 0.26 24.33
N ALA A 21 19.32 0.60 24.18
CA ALA A 21 18.35 -0.34 23.69
C ALA A 21 18.77 -0.68 22.25
N GLY A 22 19.42 -1.82 22.08
CA GLY A 22 19.66 -2.39 20.76
C GLY A 22 18.32 -2.69 20.12
N ALA A 23 17.80 -1.74 19.34
CA ALA A 23 16.76 -2.03 18.39
C ALA A 23 17.36 -3.03 17.41
N GLN A 24 17.04 -4.32 17.56
CA GLN A 24 17.24 -5.29 16.50
C GLN A 24 16.40 -4.80 15.32
N SER A 25 17.04 -4.09 14.40
CA SER A 25 16.44 -3.76 13.12
C SER A 25 16.13 -5.10 12.45
N ALA A 26 14.84 -5.35 12.18
CA ALA A 26 14.45 -6.42 11.30
C ALA A 26 15.31 -6.33 10.02
N PRO A 27 15.71 -7.48 9.41
CA PRO A 27 16.54 -7.46 8.22
C PRO A 27 15.91 -6.54 7.19
N ALA A 28 16.64 -5.50 6.80
CA ALA A 28 16.13 -4.47 5.90
C ALA A 28 15.78 -5.13 4.56
N VAL A 29 14.49 -5.19 4.25
CA VAL A 29 13.99 -5.61 2.94
C VAL A 29 14.55 -4.65 1.91
N SER A 30 15.10 -5.14 0.81
CA SER A 30 15.59 -4.28 -0.27
C SER A 30 14.42 -3.73 -1.11
N SER A 31 14.60 -2.55 -1.72
CA SER A 31 13.61 -1.98 -2.64
C SER A 31 13.29 -2.93 -3.81
N ALA A 32 14.26 -3.74 -4.26
CA ALA A 32 14.07 -4.74 -5.30
C ALA A 32 13.16 -5.88 -4.84
N GLU A 33 13.32 -6.35 -3.60
CA GLU A 33 12.47 -7.36 -3.00
C GLU A 33 11.04 -6.84 -2.80
N ALA A 34 10.88 -5.63 -2.26
CA ALA A 34 9.59 -4.99 -2.09
C ALA A 34 8.87 -4.83 -3.43
N ARG A 35 9.57 -4.30 -4.45
CA ARG A 35 9.01 -4.17 -5.81
C ARG A 35 8.51 -5.50 -6.35
N LYS A 36 9.34 -6.55 -6.30
CA LYS A 36 8.98 -7.88 -6.79
C LYS A 36 7.77 -8.45 -6.06
N ALA A 37 7.73 -8.30 -4.73
CA ALA A 37 6.63 -8.79 -3.91
C ALA A 37 5.32 -8.06 -4.21
N ILE A 38 5.33 -6.73 -4.32
CA ILE A 38 4.15 -5.91 -4.61
C ILE A 38 3.63 -6.23 -6.03
N GLN A 39 4.52 -6.33 -7.00
CA GLN A 39 4.14 -6.66 -8.38
C GLN A 39 3.55 -8.06 -8.53
N ALA A 40 3.97 -9.03 -7.69
CA ALA A 40 3.45 -10.39 -7.70
C ALA A 40 2.04 -10.53 -7.09
N ARG A 41 1.47 -9.44 -6.52
CA ARG A 41 0.19 -9.46 -5.81
C ARG A 41 -1.02 -9.19 -6.68
N VAL A 42 -0.95 -9.61 -7.90
CA VAL A 42 -2.08 -9.56 -8.81
C VAL A 42 -2.97 -10.77 -8.54
N ALA A 43 -4.15 -10.54 -7.98
CA ALA A 43 -5.12 -11.58 -7.68
C ALA A 43 -6.53 -11.15 -8.12
N LEU A 44 -7.31 -12.12 -8.58
CA LEU A 44 -8.71 -11.92 -8.96
C LEU A 44 -9.66 -12.66 -8.03
N ASP A 45 -9.17 -13.61 -7.23
CA ASP A 45 -10.01 -14.35 -6.31
C ASP A 45 -10.16 -13.64 -4.96
N LYS A 46 -11.37 -13.71 -4.41
CA LYS A 46 -11.76 -13.02 -3.18
C LYS A 46 -10.89 -13.42 -1.99
N ASN A 47 -10.62 -14.70 -1.81
CA ASN A 47 -9.89 -15.19 -0.65
C ASN A 47 -8.44 -14.69 -0.62
N THR A 48 -7.80 -14.61 -1.77
CA THR A 48 -6.44 -14.07 -1.89
C THR A 48 -6.43 -12.57 -1.61
N ILE A 49 -7.38 -11.82 -2.19
CA ILE A 49 -7.52 -10.39 -1.93
C ILE A 49 -7.75 -10.14 -0.43
N GLU A 50 -8.70 -10.82 0.20
CA GLU A 50 -9.00 -10.63 1.63
C GLU A 50 -7.79 -10.88 2.54
N ARG A 51 -6.94 -11.86 2.22
CA ARG A 51 -5.72 -12.15 2.98
C ARG A 51 -4.61 -11.11 2.81
N MET A 52 -4.61 -10.40 1.69
CA MET A 52 -3.63 -9.35 1.42
C MET A 52 -3.97 -8.01 2.09
N LEU A 53 -5.19 -7.82 2.55
CA LEU A 53 -5.68 -6.55 3.08
C LEU A 53 -5.56 -6.52 4.61
N ALA A 54 -4.97 -5.45 5.15
CA ALA A 54 -4.95 -5.21 6.59
C ALA A 54 -6.37 -5.10 7.16
N PRO A 55 -6.60 -5.52 8.43
CA PRO A 55 -7.91 -5.39 9.06
C PRO A 55 -8.44 -3.96 9.09
N ASP A 56 -7.55 -2.99 9.25
CA ASP A 56 -7.80 -1.55 9.33
C ASP A 56 -7.49 -0.82 8.01
N LEU A 57 -7.39 -1.56 6.90
CA LEU A 57 -7.21 -0.98 5.57
C LEU A 57 -8.19 0.16 5.32
N TYR A 58 -7.69 1.21 4.73
CA TYR A 58 -8.52 2.21 4.08
C TYR A 58 -8.06 2.45 2.62
N VAL A 59 -9.01 2.79 1.78
CA VAL A 59 -8.76 3.20 0.39
C VAL A 59 -9.32 4.59 0.18
N GLN A 60 -8.47 5.53 -0.21
CA GLN A 60 -8.88 6.87 -0.57
C GLN A 60 -9.16 6.91 -2.08
N THR A 61 -10.41 7.15 -2.45
CA THR A 61 -10.80 7.49 -3.83
C THR A 61 -10.94 9.00 -3.96
N PRO A 62 -11.08 9.56 -5.18
CA PRO A 62 -11.37 10.98 -5.35
C PRO A 62 -12.66 11.43 -4.65
N GLU A 63 -13.66 10.53 -4.53
CA GLU A 63 -14.98 10.86 -4.00
C GLU A 63 -15.05 10.67 -2.49
N ARG A 64 -14.43 9.61 -1.96
CA ARG A 64 -14.55 9.24 -0.55
C ARG A 64 -13.47 8.28 -0.07
N LYS A 65 -13.39 8.14 1.25
CA LYS A 65 -12.60 7.09 1.89
C LYS A 65 -13.47 5.83 2.07
N LEU A 66 -12.94 4.68 1.67
CA LEU A 66 -13.54 3.36 1.84
C LEU A 66 -12.87 2.61 2.99
N THR A 67 -13.67 1.91 3.76
CA THR A 67 -13.19 0.89 4.69
C THR A 67 -12.77 -0.37 3.94
N ARG A 68 -12.08 -1.29 4.64
CA ARG A 68 -11.71 -2.61 4.08
C ARG A 68 -12.92 -3.34 3.48
N GLN A 69 -14.04 -3.40 4.21
CA GLN A 69 -15.22 -4.11 3.73
C GLN A 69 -15.85 -3.44 2.51
N GLU A 70 -16.01 -2.11 2.53
CA GLU A 70 -16.52 -1.37 1.37
C GLU A 70 -15.63 -1.54 0.14
N PHE A 71 -14.30 -1.62 0.31
CA PHE A 71 -13.38 -1.88 -0.79
C PHE A 71 -13.55 -3.28 -1.37
N ILE A 72 -13.66 -4.32 -0.52
CA ILE A 72 -13.92 -5.69 -0.94
C ILE A 72 -15.26 -5.75 -1.71
N ASP A 73 -16.30 -5.17 -1.15
CA ASP A 73 -17.62 -5.15 -1.79
C ASP A 73 -17.58 -4.42 -3.14
N ALA A 74 -16.87 -3.28 -3.21
CA ALA A 74 -16.70 -2.54 -4.46
C ALA A 74 -15.96 -3.35 -5.54
N ILE A 75 -14.98 -4.17 -5.16
CA ILE A 75 -14.29 -5.05 -6.11
C ILE A 75 -15.24 -6.11 -6.69
N PHE A 76 -16.07 -6.73 -5.86
CA PHE A 76 -16.87 -7.89 -6.25
C PHE A 76 -18.31 -7.54 -6.69
N SER A 77 -18.78 -6.32 -6.49
CA SER A 77 -20.08 -5.82 -6.98
C SER A 77 -19.99 -5.04 -8.31
N ARG A 78 -18.84 -5.11 -8.98
CA ARG A 78 -18.66 -4.41 -10.26
C ARG A 78 -19.65 -4.92 -11.30
N PRO A 79 -20.16 -4.03 -12.18
CA PRO A 79 -21.10 -4.42 -13.24
C PRO A 79 -20.43 -5.21 -14.37
N TYR A 80 -19.15 -5.53 -14.25
CA TYR A 80 -18.36 -6.23 -15.24
C TYR A 80 -17.55 -7.36 -14.62
N THR A 81 -17.27 -8.39 -15.41
CA THR A 81 -16.40 -9.50 -15.04
C THR A 81 -14.97 -9.19 -15.46
N LEU A 82 -14.03 -9.20 -14.51
CA LEU A 82 -12.61 -9.06 -14.82
C LEU A 82 -12.08 -10.32 -15.47
N THR A 83 -11.36 -10.16 -16.58
CA THR A 83 -10.70 -11.25 -17.32
C THR A 83 -9.19 -11.18 -17.19
N ARG A 84 -8.64 -10.01 -16.92
CA ARG A 84 -7.21 -9.80 -16.70
C ARG A 84 -6.95 -8.65 -15.74
N PHE A 85 -5.90 -8.80 -14.94
CA PHE A 85 -5.37 -7.75 -14.10
C PHE A 85 -3.84 -7.78 -14.14
N ASP A 86 -3.22 -6.68 -14.53
CA ASP A 86 -1.77 -6.47 -14.51
C ASP A 86 -1.44 -5.28 -13.61
N ALA A 87 -0.38 -5.40 -12.84
CA ALA A 87 0.17 -4.30 -12.04
C ALA A 87 1.62 -4.06 -12.41
N THR A 88 2.00 -2.80 -12.60
CA THR A 88 3.38 -2.38 -12.82
C THR A 88 3.80 -1.42 -11.72
N VAL A 89 4.76 -1.80 -10.91
CA VAL A 89 5.31 -0.93 -9.86
C VAL A 89 6.24 0.10 -10.50
N LEU A 90 5.82 1.36 -10.50
CA LEU A 90 6.57 2.48 -11.06
C LEU A 90 7.70 2.91 -10.11
N THR A 91 7.36 3.18 -8.85
CA THR A 91 8.32 3.49 -7.79
C THR A 91 8.01 2.68 -6.54
N VAL A 92 9.03 2.45 -5.70
CA VAL A 92 8.90 1.88 -4.38
C VAL A 92 9.92 2.53 -3.45
N GLU A 93 9.44 3.01 -2.30
CA GLU A 93 10.24 3.77 -1.35
C GLU A 93 9.96 3.30 0.08
N PRO A 94 10.99 3.20 0.95
CA PRO A 94 10.78 2.89 2.35
C PRO A 94 10.11 4.07 3.07
N ARG A 95 9.16 3.77 3.95
CA ARG A 95 8.45 4.75 4.77
C ARG A 95 8.36 4.25 6.23
N GLY A 96 9.39 4.49 7.01
CA GLY A 96 9.50 3.89 8.35
C GLY A 96 9.59 2.37 8.26
N ASN A 97 8.60 1.66 8.82
CA ASN A 97 8.51 0.20 8.76
C ASN A 97 7.75 -0.31 7.52
N ASP A 98 7.19 0.59 6.73
CA ASP A 98 6.33 0.30 5.59
C ASP A 98 7.02 0.65 4.28
N TRP A 99 6.40 0.26 3.18
CA TRP A 99 6.83 0.59 1.83
C TRP A 99 5.71 1.33 1.11
N ALA A 100 6.01 2.52 0.60
CA ALA A 100 5.11 3.22 -0.31
C ALA A 100 5.45 2.83 -1.75
N ALA A 101 4.43 2.43 -2.52
CA ALA A 101 4.56 2.08 -3.92
C ALA A 101 3.63 2.93 -4.78
N LEU A 102 4.12 3.42 -5.92
CA LEU A 102 3.28 3.94 -6.99
C LEU A 102 3.10 2.83 -8.01
N VAL A 103 1.85 2.48 -8.27
CA VAL A 103 1.49 1.34 -9.12
C VAL A 103 0.58 1.78 -10.25
N LEU A 104 0.91 1.33 -11.46
CA LEU A 104 0.02 1.40 -12.62
C LEU A 104 -0.73 0.08 -12.72
N GLU A 105 -2.05 0.16 -12.60
CA GLU A 105 -2.96 -0.98 -12.75
C GLU A 105 -3.61 -0.98 -14.12
N LYS A 106 -3.69 -2.14 -14.73
CA LYS A 106 -4.38 -2.36 -16.01
C LYS A 106 -5.33 -3.54 -15.85
N LEU A 107 -6.60 -3.30 -16.13
CA LEU A 107 -7.64 -4.32 -16.02
C LEU A 107 -8.36 -4.46 -17.34
N GLU A 108 -8.61 -5.69 -17.74
CA GLU A 108 -9.53 -6.02 -18.84
C GLU A 108 -10.74 -6.73 -18.25
N GLY A 109 -11.89 -6.50 -18.85
CA GLY A 109 -13.11 -7.14 -18.41
C GLY A 109 -14.16 -7.17 -19.50
N GLU A 110 -15.31 -7.74 -19.14
CA GLU A 110 -16.48 -7.86 -19.99
C GLU A 110 -17.71 -7.36 -19.26
N ILE A 111 -18.49 -6.51 -19.90
CA ILE A 111 -19.79 -6.05 -19.44
C ILE A 111 -20.88 -6.61 -20.35
N LYS A 112 -22.00 -7.06 -19.77
CA LYS A 112 -23.21 -7.44 -20.53
C LYS A 112 -24.26 -6.35 -20.37
N ASP A 113 -24.78 -5.90 -21.49
CA ASP A 113 -25.92 -5.00 -21.50
C ASP A 113 -27.25 -5.75 -21.25
N ASN A 114 -28.35 -5.00 -21.15
CA ASN A 114 -29.69 -5.57 -20.92
C ASN A 114 -30.20 -6.44 -22.09
N SER A 115 -29.59 -6.35 -23.28
CA SER A 115 -29.91 -7.22 -24.44
C SER A 115 -29.11 -8.54 -24.42
N GLY A 116 -28.15 -8.68 -23.49
CA GLY A 116 -27.22 -9.81 -23.41
C GLY A 116 -26.00 -9.65 -24.30
N LYS A 117 -25.81 -8.55 -25.00
CA LYS A 117 -24.60 -8.26 -25.78
C LYS A 117 -23.45 -8.04 -24.82
N THR A 118 -22.32 -8.70 -25.09
CA THR A 118 -21.08 -8.54 -24.34
C THR A 118 -20.17 -7.55 -25.03
N SER A 119 -19.67 -6.56 -24.26
CA SER A 119 -18.67 -5.59 -24.69
C SER A 119 -17.42 -5.73 -23.84
N LYS A 120 -16.25 -5.48 -24.44
CA LYS A 120 -14.97 -5.42 -23.68
C LYS A 120 -14.81 -4.08 -23.03
N ILE A 121 -14.24 -4.09 -21.83
CA ILE A 121 -13.82 -2.88 -21.13
C ILE A 121 -12.35 -2.95 -20.79
N TYR A 122 -11.71 -1.79 -20.76
CA TYR A 122 -10.34 -1.59 -20.38
C TYR A 122 -10.29 -0.50 -19.32
N VAL A 123 -9.64 -0.77 -18.20
CA VAL A 123 -9.49 0.21 -17.11
C VAL A 123 -8.01 0.37 -16.82
N MET A 124 -7.56 1.60 -16.75
CA MET A 124 -6.22 1.94 -16.28
C MET A 124 -6.34 2.82 -15.05
N GLY A 125 -5.63 2.46 -14.00
CA GLY A 125 -5.58 3.21 -12.76
C GLY A 125 -4.14 3.47 -12.33
N VAL A 126 -3.94 4.58 -11.63
CA VAL A 126 -2.71 4.86 -10.90
C VAL A 126 -3.07 4.95 -9.44
N VAL A 127 -2.43 4.12 -8.63
CA VAL A 127 -2.62 4.08 -7.19
C VAL A 127 -1.30 4.29 -6.46
N ARG A 128 -1.38 4.88 -5.28
CA ARG A 128 -0.29 4.90 -4.31
C ARG A 128 -0.68 3.99 -3.16
N ASP A 129 0.14 2.99 -2.91
CA ASP A 129 -0.13 1.94 -1.94
C ASP A 129 0.87 1.97 -0.78
N GLY A 130 0.41 1.63 0.41
CA GLY A 130 1.26 1.37 1.57
C GLY A 130 1.27 -0.11 1.92
N TRP A 131 2.47 -0.72 1.93
CA TRP A 131 2.67 -2.13 2.13
C TRP A 131 3.60 -2.42 3.31
N VAL A 132 3.30 -3.47 4.07
CA VAL A 132 4.17 -3.99 5.12
C VAL A 132 4.46 -5.47 4.91
N LYS A 133 5.68 -5.89 5.21
CA LYS A 133 6.05 -7.30 5.26
C LYS A 133 5.88 -7.80 6.70
N LEU A 134 4.98 -8.74 6.91
CA LEU A 134 4.76 -9.38 8.21
C LEU A 134 5.79 -10.50 8.47
N ASN A 135 5.82 -11.01 9.72
CA ASN A 135 6.83 -11.99 10.19
C ASN A 135 6.86 -13.32 9.41
N ASP A 136 5.76 -13.70 8.79
CA ASP A 136 5.57 -14.89 7.95
C ASP A 136 5.96 -14.67 6.48
N ASN A 137 6.69 -13.61 6.16
CA ASN A 137 6.97 -13.13 4.80
C ASN A 137 5.73 -12.68 4.01
N GLN A 138 4.57 -12.59 4.65
CA GLN A 138 3.37 -12.09 4.01
C GLN A 138 3.45 -10.57 3.87
N TRP A 139 3.18 -10.09 2.67
CA TRP A 139 3.01 -8.68 2.39
C TRP A 139 1.54 -8.29 2.51
N THR A 140 1.26 -7.23 3.22
CA THR A 140 -0.09 -6.78 3.53
C THR A 140 -0.26 -5.33 3.10
N LEU A 141 -1.35 -5.04 2.41
CA LEU A 141 -1.75 -3.70 2.00
C LEU A 141 -2.38 -2.98 3.20
N LEU A 142 -1.77 -1.88 3.63
CA LEU A 142 -2.21 -1.07 4.77
C LEU A 142 -3.17 0.04 4.35
N TRP A 143 -2.89 0.65 3.23
CA TRP A 143 -3.69 1.74 2.66
C TRP A 143 -3.45 1.84 1.15
N SER A 144 -4.43 2.39 0.45
CA SER A 144 -4.34 2.73 -0.96
C SER A 144 -4.96 4.09 -1.23
N GLU A 145 -4.38 4.83 -2.15
CA GLU A 145 -4.87 6.13 -2.63
C GLU A 145 -4.98 6.07 -4.15
N GLN A 146 -6.20 6.19 -4.67
CA GLN A 146 -6.45 6.26 -6.09
C GLN A 146 -6.12 7.66 -6.60
N LEU A 147 -5.07 7.78 -7.40
CA LEU A 147 -4.61 9.05 -7.96
C LEU A 147 -5.31 9.40 -9.27
N GLY A 148 -5.76 8.39 -10.02
CA GLY A 148 -6.49 8.56 -11.24
C GLY A 148 -6.95 7.23 -11.81
N GLN A 149 -8.03 7.29 -12.61
CA GLN A 149 -8.57 6.13 -13.30
C GLN A 149 -9.22 6.57 -14.62
N GLN A 150 -9.07 5.73 -15.65
CA GLN A 150 -9.76 5.92 -16.92
C GLN A 150 -10.31 4.57 -17.39
N LEU A 151 -11.50 4.62 -17.98
CA LEU A 151 -12.20 3.46 -18.53
C LEU A 151 -12.46 3.69 -20.03
N TRP A 152 -12.29 2.65 -20.82
CA TRP A 152 -12.63 2.61 -22.24
C TRP A 152 -13.55 1.42 -22.51
N GLU A 153 -14.55 1.63 -23.36
CA GLU A 153 -15.45 0.57 -23.83
C GLU A 153 -15.13 0.26 -25.30
N GLU A 154 -15.02 -1.02 -25.64
CA GLU A 154 -14.80 -1.54 -26.99
C GLU A 154 -13.57 -1.00 -27.74
N GLN A 155 -12.80 -0.09 -27.15
CA GLN A 155 -11.61 0.49 -27.74
C GLN A 155 -10.39 0.14 -26.90
N ILE A 156 -9.36 -0.40 -27.57
CA ILE A 156 -8.06 -0.56 -26.92
C ILE A 156 -7.52 0.83 -26.62
N PRO A 157 -7.10 1.12 -25.38
CA PRO A 157 -6.50 2.41 -25.03
C PRO A 157 -5.34 2.76 -25.97
N PRO A 158 -5.20 4.04 -26.35
CA PRO A 158 -4.16 4.50 -27.27
C PRO A 158 -2.76 4.54 -26.61
N ILE A 159 -2.46 3.57 -25.76
CA ILE A 159 -1.22 3.48 -25.01
C ILE A 159 -0.44 2.28 -25.53
N ALA A 160 0.81 2.49 -25.90
CA ALA A 160 1.70 1.43 -26.30
C ALA A 160 1.80 0.36 -25.22
N ASN A 161 1.69 -0.92 -25.58
CA ASN A 161 1.78 -2.08 -24.69
C ASN A 161 0.63 -2.20 -23.67
N TRP A 162 -0.58 -2.02 -24.13
CA TRP A 162 -1.74 -2.43 -23.34
C TRP A 162 -1.74 -3.93 -23.09
#